data_f8f0edeee67c4b9a7c48f5bf927a73b2
#
_entry.id   f8f0edeee67c4b9a7c48f5bf927a73b2
#
_cell.length_a   1.000
_cell.length_b   1.000
_cell.length_c   1.000
_cell.angle_alpha   90.00
_cell.angle_beta   90.00
_cell.angle_gamma   90.00
#
_symmetry.space_group_name_H-M   'P 1'
#
loop_
_entity.id
_entity.type
_entity.pdbx_description
1 polymer ?
#
loop_
_entity_poly.entity_id
_entity_poly.type
_entity_poly.pdbx_seq_one_letter_code
_entity_poly.pdbx_strand_id
1 'polypeptide(L)'
;MDYYSTLGINKSASPDEIKRAYRRLASQHHPDKGGDTAKFQEIEEAYRTLSDTNKKQQYDNPSAHVNVNNFGFSQSPFNFDEIFAQFGTRFNQQHRPQTQARLTLWINLIDVARGGPKTITVSTPHGSNALEINIPQGIEDGDSVQYAGIAPGGVDLIITFRITPDPLWQRQGPNLITKKDVSIWDLILGGAIEIRDLQGTTLQLTIPQRSNPGTILRVRGRGLLGRAGNAGDLLIQLNAQIPVNIDSNILDAIRLHRDS
;
A
#
# COMPACT_ATOMS: atom_id res chain seq x y z
N MET A 1 20.95 35.08 -13.92
CA MET A 1 21.84 34.38 -12.98
C MET A 1 22.40 33.14 -13.65
N ASP A 2 23.68 32.79 -13.43
CA ASP A 2 24.25 31.57 -14.01
C ASP A 2 24.15 30.45 -12.98
N TYR A 3 23.43 29.37 -13.31
CA TYR A 3 23.18 28.25 -12.39
C TYR A 3 24.45 27.56 -11.94
N TYR A 4 25.51 27.57 -12.74
CA TYR A 4 26.80 27.05 -12.33
C TYR A 4 27.46 27.90 -11.24
N SER A 5 27.36 29.23 -11.35
CA SER A 5 27.85 30.16 -10.31
C SER A 5 27.01 30.09 -9.04
N THR A 6 25.71 29.86 -9.13
CA THR A 6 24.80 29.67 -7.96
C THR A 6 25.21 28.42 -7.16
N LEU A 7 25.59 27.34 -7.83
CA LEU A 7 26.08 26.13 -7.17
C LEU A 7 27.57 26.18 -6.81
N GLY A 8 28.32 27.20 -7.30
CA GLY A 8 29.75 27.35 -7.08
C GLY A 8 30.58 26.24 -7.76
N ILE A 9 30.18 25.83 -8.97
CA ILE A 9 30.81 24.75 -9.76
C ILE A 9 31.17 25.25 -11.17
N ASN A 10 32.03 24.50 -11.87
CA ASN A 10 32.39 24.78 -13.24
C ASN A 10 31.34 24.26 -14.23
N LYS A 11 31.23 24.85 -15.43
CA LYS A 11 30.33 24.38 -16.51
C LYS A 11 30.61 22.93 -16.94
N SER A 12 31.85 22.47 -16.78
CA SER A 12 32.27 21.10 -17.05
C SER A 12 32.01 20.12 -15.90
N ALA A 13 31.32 20.53 -14.83
CA ALA A 13 31.07 19.70 -13.67
C ALA A 13 30.27 18.44 -14.00
N SER A 14 30.70 17.32 -13.45
CA SER A 14 30.04 16.02 -13.55
C SER A 14 28.72 16.00 -12.74
N PRO A 15 27.78 15.08 -13.05
CA PRO A 15 26.55 14.93 -12.29
C PRO A 15 26.75 14.74 -10.78
N ASP A 16 27.83 14.04 -10.40
CA ASP A 16 28.18 13.82 -8.99
C ASP A 16 28.70 15.10 -8.30
N GLU A 17 29.39 15.97 -9.02
CA GLU A 17 29.84 17.26 -8.51
C GLU A 17 28.68 18.21 -8.33
N ILE A 18 27.74 18.26 -9.27
CA ILE A 18 26.48 19.03 -9.18
C ILE A 18 25.70 18.60 -7.94
N LYS A 19 25.55 17.28 -7.71
CA LYS A 19 24.83 16.73 -6.57
C LYS A 19 25.52 17.01 -5.23
N ARG A 20 26.84 16.98 -5.19
CA ARG A 20 27.63 17.29 -3.99
C ARG A 20 27.53 18.77 -3.64
N ALA A 21 27.64 19.65 -4.63
CA ALA A 21 27.50 21.11 -4.45
C ALA A 21 26.12 21.48 -3.92
N TYR A 22 25.06 20.91 -4.50
CA TYR A 22 23.69 21.11 -4.04
C TYR A 22 23.51 20.69 -2.58
N ARG A 23 23.94 19.47 -2.19
CA ARG A 23 23.79 18.99 -0.80
C ARG A 23 24.48 19.90 0.21
N ARG A 24 25.66 20.40 -0.12
CA ARG A 24 26.43 21.31 0.74
C ARG A 24 25.66 22.60 0.94
N LEU A 25 25.25 23.28 -0.16
CA LEU A 25 24.56 24.57 -0.12
C LEU A 25 23.15 24.46 0.48
N ALA A 26 22.38 23.42 0.13
CA ALA A 26 21.06 23.16 0.70
C ALA A 26 21.13 22.96 2.23
N SER A 27 22.14 22.28 2.73
CA SER A 27 22.35 22.13 4.19
C SER A 27 22.74 23.44 4.89
N GLN A 28 23.43 24.36 4.20
CA GLN A 28 23.84 25.64 4.74
C GLN A 28 22.68 26.67 4.75
N HIS A 29 21.81 26.64 3.75
CA HIS A 29 20.73 27.60 3.58
C HIS A 29 19.34 27.03 3.86
N HIS A 30 19.26 25.85 4.55
CA HIS A 30 17.98 25.24 4.89
C HIS A 30 17.15 26.13 5.84
N PRO A 31 15.86 26.40 5.51
CA PRO A 31 15.01 27.29 6.33
C PRO A 31 14.87 26.82 7.78
N ASP A 32 14.80 25.52 8.05
CA ASP A 32 14.72 24.96 9.42
C ASP A 32 15.99 25.17 10.25
N LYS A 33 17.10 25.53 9.61
CA LYS A 33 18.39 25.84 10.27
C LYS A 33 18.69 27.34 10.31
N GLY A 34 17.68 28.19 10.05
CA GLY A 34 17.83 29.63 10.02
C GLY A 34 18.54 30.18 8.76
N GLY A 35 18.59 29.38 7.70
CA GLY A 35 19.18 29.76 6.41
C GLY A 35 18.28 30.73 5.62
N ASP A 36 18.89 31.40 4.64
CA ASP A 36 18.22 32.34 3.74
C ASP A 36 17.32 31.60 2.75
N THR A 37 16.01 31.76 2.89
CA THR A 37 14.99 31.10 2.04
C THR A 37 15.12 31.49 0.57
N ALA A 38 15.50 32.73 0.26
CA ALA A 38 15.66 33.19 -1.13
C ALA A 38 16.86 32.48 -1.78
N LYS A 39 17.98 32.40 -1.07
CA LYS A 39 19.16 31.64 -1.54
C LYS A 39 18.90 30.16 -1.67
N PHE A 40 18.11 29.58 -0.77
CA PHE A 40 17.72 28.18 -0.86
C PHE A 40 16.93 27.89 -2.13
N GLN A 41 15.97 28.74 -2.49
CA GLN A 41 15.20 28.63 -3.73
C GLN A 41 16.08 28.74 -4.98
N GLU A 42 17.03 29.68 -5.01
CA GLU A 42 17.98 29.80 -6.12
C GLU A 42 18.85 28.56 -6.30
N ILE A 43 19.32 27.97 -5.18
CA ILE A 43 20.12 26.72 -5.17
C ILE A 43 19.29 25.53 -5.67
N GLU A 44 18.03 25.45 -5.27
CA GLU A 44 17.12 24.38 -5.69
C GLU A 44 16.82 24.46 -7.19
N GLU A 45 16.57 25.67 -7.70
CA GLU A 45 16.32 25.91 -9.13
C GLU A 45 17.54 25.56 -9.98
N ALA A 46 18.74 26.00 -9.56
CA ALA A 46 19.98 25.66 -10.22
C ALA A 46 20.20 24.13 -10.28
N TYR A 47 19.98 23.43 -9.19
CA TYR A 47 20.10 21.98 -9.14
C TYR A 47 19.09 21.28 -10.03
N ARG A 48 17.82 21.70 -10.00
CA ARG A 48 16.75 21.16 -10.84
C ARG A 48 17.04 21.25 -12.34
N THR A 49 17.74 22.30 -12.75
CA THR A 49 18.11 22.50 -14.16
C THR A 49 19.36 21.72 -14.53
N LEU A 50 20.39 21.71 -13.68
CA LEU A 50 21.69 21.13 -14.02
C LEU A 50 21.78 19.62 -13.74
N SER A 51 20.91 19.05 -12.89
CA SER A 51 20.87 17.62 -12.58
C SER A 51 20.23 16.75 -13.67
N ASP A 52 19.38 17.33 -14.50
CA ASP A 52 18.75 16.66 -15.63
C ASP A 52 19.54 16.89 -16.92
N THR A 53 20.00 15.83 -17.56
CA THR A 53 20.84 15.89 -18.76
C THR A 53 20.19 16.68 -19.90
N ASN A 54 18.88 16.54 -20.08
CA ASN A 54 18.16 17.23 -21.15
C ASN A 54 18.03 18.74 -20.86
N LYS A 55 17.70 19.10 -19.61
CA LYS A 55 17.61 20.50 -19.18
C LYS A 55 18.97 21.19 -19.18
N LYS A 56 20.00 20.49 -18.74
CA LYS A 56 21.38 20.96 -18.80
C LYS A 56 21.79 21.26 -20.24
N GLN A 57 21.53 20.34 -21.19
CA GLN A 57 21.82 20.56 -22.61
C GLN A 57 21.05 21.77 -23.21
N GLN A 58 19.79 21.95 -22.84
CA GLN A 58 19.00 23.11 -23.27
C GLN A 58 19.52 24.40 -22.65
N TYR A 59 19.95 24.38 -21.40
CA TYR A 59 20.55 25.54 -20.75
C TYR A 59 21.93 25.90 -21.34
N ASP A 60 22.74 24.88 -21.64
CA ASP A 60 24.09 25.06 -22.20
C ASP A 60 24.07 25.46 -23.70
N ASN A 61 23.03 25.04 -24.45
CA ASN A 61 22.86 25.31 -25.89
C ASN A 61 21.48 25.87 -26.22
N PRO A 62 21.18 27.13 -25.89
CA PRO A 62 19.88 27.73 -26.16
C PRO A 62 19.57 27.84 -27.66
N SER A 63 20.56 27.67 -28.55
CA SER A 63 20.42 27.84 -30.00
C SER A 63 20.09 26.56 -30.78
N ALA A 64 19.92 25.39 -30.16
CA ALA A 64 19.87 24.11 -30.88
C ALA A 64 18.47 23.70 -31.38
N HIS A 65 17.37 24.27 -30.91
CA HIS A 65 16.01 23.93 -31.36
C HIS A 65 15.04 25.12 -31.35
N VAL A 66 15.35 26.15 -32.13
CA VAL A 66 14.30 27.09 -32.60
C VAL A 66 14.23 26.97 -34.09
N ASN A 67 13.24 26.25 -34.58
CA ASN A 67 12.84 26.31 -36.00
C ASN A 67 12.23 27.71 -36.25
N VAL A 68 13.11 28.64 -36.62
CA VAL A 68 12.74 30.05 -36.87
C VAL A 68 12.22 30.16 -38.29
N ASN A 69 10.96 29.80 -38.50
CA ASN A 69 10.20 30.38 -39.58
C ASN A 69 9.04 31.15 -38.97
N ASN A 70 9.26 32.48 -38.95
CA ASN A 70 8.27 33.52 -38.73
C ASN A 70 8.28 34.22 -37.36
N PHE A 71 9.35 35.04 -37.11
CA PHE A 71 9.12 36.31 -36.42
C PHE A 71 10.29 37.30 -36.69
N GLY A 72 9.94 38.50 -37.13
CA GLY A 72 10.84 39.58 -37.49
C GLY A 72 11.71 40.07 -36.32
N PHE A 73 12.95 40.35 -36.66
CA PHE A 73 14.00 40.93 -35.81
C PHE A 73 13.58 42.32 -35.34
N SER A 74 13.37 42.49 -34.01
CA SER A 74 13.41 43.83 -33.40
C SER A 74 14.20 43.72 -32.08
N GLN A 75 15.24 44.56 -32.01
CA GLN A 75 16.15 44.70 -30.87
C GLN A 75 15.39 45.07 -29.61
N SER A 76 15.31 44.13 -28.63
CA SER A 76 15.00 44.47 -27.26
C SER A 76 15.56 43.35 -26.33
N PRO A 77 16.09 43.72 -25.16
CA PRO A 77 16.66 42.71 -24.23
C PRO A 77 15.60 41.74 -23.78
N PHE A 78 15.94 40.50 -23.93
CA PHE A 78 15.08 39.34 -23.63
C PHE A 78 14.40 39.47 -22.26
N ASN A 79 13.10 39.69 -22.24
CA ASN A 79 12.24 39.57 -21.09
C ASN A 79 12.05 38.08 -20.78
N PHE A 80 12.84 37.56 -19.86
CA PHE A 80 12.76 36.19 -19.38
C PHE A 80 11.39 35.89 -18.79
N ASP A 81 10.72 36.86 -18.21
CA ASP A 81 9.37 36.76 -17.66
C ASP A 81 8.29 36.43 -18.70
N GLU A 82 8.44 36.95 -19.94
CA GLU A 82 7.49 36.69 -21.04
C GLU A 82 7.68 35.28 -21.65
N ILE A 83 8.93 34.81 -21.73
CA ILE A 83 9.23 33.43 -22.16
C ILE A 83 8.78 32.45 -21.07
N PHE A 84 8.94 32.78 -19.80
CA PHE A 84 8.49 31.96 -18.68
C PHE A 84 6.95 31.95 -18.60
N ALA A 85 6.26 33.03 -18.83
CA ALA A 85 4.79 33.07 -18.91
C ALA A 85 4.23 32.23 -20.07
N GLN A 86 4.90 32.27 -21.24
CA GLN A 86 4.44 31.58 -22.45
C GLN A 86 4.82 30.07 -22.44
N PHE A 87 5.96 29.71 -21.84
CA PHE A 87 6.35 28.32 -21.62
C PHE A 87 5.71 27.72 -20.35
N GLY A 88 5.56 28.50 -19.29
CA GLY A 88 4.91 28.08 -18.05
C GLY A 88 3.44 27.72 -18.28
N THR A 89 2.73 28.43 -19.14
CA THR A 89 1.33 28.11 -19.46
C THR A 89 1.18 26.88 -20.36
N ARG A 90 2.15 26.56 -21.23
CA ARG A 90 2.08 25.31 -22.03
C ARG A 90 2.51 24.08 -21.27
N PHE A 91 3.44 24.17 -20.30
CA PHE A 91 3.80 23.05 -19.42
C PHE A 91 2.77 22.84 -18.29
N ASN A 92 2.03 23.89 -17.90
CA ASN A 92 1.00 23.79 -16.87
C ASN A 92 -0.32 23.18 -17.39
N GLN A 93 -0.46 22.95 -18.70
CA GLN A 93 -1.64 22.28 -19.28
C GLN A 93 -1.53 20.75 -19.31
N GLN A 94 -0.34 20.16 -19.01
CA GLN A 94 -0.18 18.70 -18.93
C GLN A 94 0.01 18.16 -17.51
N HIS A 95 0.25 19.02 -16.54
CA HIS A 95 0.16 18.65 -15.13
C HIS A 95 -0.90 19.56 -14.48
N ARG A 96 -2.18 19.34 -14.80
CA ARG A 96 -3.21 19.60 -13.80
C ARG A 96 -2.76 18.79 -12.58
N PRO A 97 -2.64 19.41 -11.38
CA PRO A 97 -2.58 18.60 -10.18
C PRO A 97 -3.80 17.70 -10.28
N GLN A 98 -3.60 16.43 -10.59
CA GLN A 98 -4.68 15.46 -10.52
C GLN A 98 -5.11 15.53 -9.06
N THR A 99 -6.24 16.18 -8.83
CA THR A 99 -6.82 16.27 -7.50
C THR A 99 -7.17 14.84 -7.14
N GLN A 100 -6.28 14.16 -6.43
CA GLN A 100 -6.48 12.79 -6.02
C GLN A 100 -7.43 12.80 -4.83
N ALA A 101 -8.56 12.17 -4.97
CA ALA A 101 -9.43 11.90 -3.84
C ALA A 101 -8.85 10.71 -3.06
N ARG A 102 -8.85 10.80 -1.73
CA ARG A 102 -8.40 9.71 -0.85
C ARG A 102 -9.53 9.25 0.04
N LEU A 103 -9.70 7.95 0.14
CA LEU A 103 -10.73 7.31 0.94
C LEU A 103 -10.12 6.15 1.72
N THR A 104 -10.55 5.97 2.96
CA THR A 104 -10.29 4.75 3.73
C THR A 104 -11.54 3.87 3.69
N LEU A 105 -11.38 2.63 3.24
CA LEU A 105 -12.47 1.67 3.14
C LEU A 105 -12.22 0.49 4.07
N TRP A 106 -13.18 0.24 4.97
CA TRP A 106 -13.17 -0.93 5.82
C TRP A 106 -13.81 -2.12 5.08
N ILE A 107 -13.09 -3.23 5.05
CA ILE A 107 -13.53 -4.48 4.43
C ILE A 107 -13.37 -5.62 5.43
N ASN A 108 -14.08 -6.71 5.22
CA ASN A 108 -13.97 -7.92 6.03
C ASN A 108 -13.06 -8.97 5.38
N LEU A 109 -12.71 -10.02 6.12
CA LEU A 109 -11.82 -11.08 5.62
C LEU A 109 -12.42 -11.84 4.43
N ILE A 110 -13.75 -11.89 4.31
CA ILE A 110 -14.42 -12.55 3.17
C ILE A 110 -14.24 -11.73 1.89
N ASP A 111 -14.26 -10.38 1.99
CA ASP A 111 -13.96 -9.50 0.86
C ASP A 111 -12.51 -9.69 0.40
N VAL A 112 -11.58 -9.84 1.36
CA VAL A 112 -10.16 -10.11 1.07
C VAL A 112 -9.98 -11.46 0.37
N ALA A 113 -10.70 -12.50 0.84
CA ALA A 113 -10.59 -13.85 0.28
C ALA A 113 -11.16 -13.94 -1.14
N ARG A 114 -12.29 -13.28 -1.37
CA ARG A 114 -12.99 -13.28 -2.67
C ARG A 114 -12.37 -12.32 -3.67
N GLY A 115 -12.01 -11.12 -3.18
CA GLY A 115 -11.68 -10.01 -4.07
C GLY A 115 -12.84 -9.64 -4.99
N GLY A 116 -12.53 -8.98 -6.11
CA GLY A 116 -13.51 -8.70 -7.16
C GLY A 116 -14.28 -7.40 -6.98
N PRO A 117 -15.35 -7.21 -7.77
CA PRO A 117 -16.10 -5.95 -7.80
C PRO A 117 -16.89 -5.73 -6.53
N LYS A 118 -16.85 -4.51 -6.03
CA LYS A 118 -17.63 -4.04 -4.87
C LYS A 118 -18.14 -2.63 -5.13
N THR A 119 -19.44 -2.43 -4.93
CA THR A 119 -20.03 -1.09 -5.00
C THR A 119 -19.85 -0.39 -3.66
N ILE A 120 -19.29 0.81 -3.71
CA ILE A 120 -19.15 1.71 -2.56
C ILE A 120 -19.91 3.00 -2.80
N THR A 121 -20.42 3.63 -1.74
CA THR A 121 -21.05 4.93 -1.83
C THR A 121 -20.11 5.99 -1.31
N VAL A 122 -19.76 6.96 -2.16
CA VAL A 122 -18.93 8.10 -1.79
C VAL A 122 -19.78 9.34 -1.72
N SER A 123 -19.86 9.94 -0.52
CA SER A 123 -20.57 11.21 -0.31
C SER A 123 -19.66 12.38 -0.68
N THR A 124 -20.15 13.24 -1.55
CA THR A 124 -19.50 14.49 -1.95
C THR A 124 -20.39 15.67 -1.59
N PRO A 125 -19.90 16.91 -1.57
CA PRO A 125 -20.73 18.11 -1.36
C PRO A 125 -21.87 18.25 -2.37
N HIS A 126 -21.80 17.56 -3.52
CA HIS A 126 -22.80 17.61 -4.60
C HIS A 126 -23.73 16.39 -4.61
N GLY A 127 -23.67 15.51 -3.60
CA GLY A 127 -24.52 14.32 -3.49
C GLY A 127 -23.71 13.02 -3.27
N SER A 128 -24.43 11.91 -3.16
CA SER A 128 -23.84 10.57 -3.00
C SER A 128 -23.75 9.87 -4.35
N ASN A 129 -22.58 9.37 -4.68
CA ASN A 129 -22.33 8.62 -5.91
C ASN A 129 -21.96 7.17 -5.58
N ALA A 130 -22.60 6.22 -6.26
CA ALA A 130 -22.21 4.83 -6.20
C ALA A 130 -21.07 4.59 -7.18
N LEU A 131 -19.94 4.05 -6.68
CA LEU A 131 -18.76 3.72 -7.47
C LEU A 131 -18.51 2.23 -7.38
N GLU A 132 -18.21 1.60 -8.50
CA GLU A 132 -17.78 0.20 -8.55
C GLU A 132 -16.25 0.15 -8.55
N ILE A 133 -15.69 -0.53 -7.55
CA ILE A 133 -14.25 -0.74 -7.40
C ILE A 133 -13.95 -2.23 -7.46
N ASN A 134 -12.75 -2.58 -7.90
CA ASN A 134 -12.29 -3.96 -7.90
C ASN A 134 -11.29 -4.17 -6.75
N ILE A 135 -11.66 -4.96 -5.73
CA ILE A 135 -10.79 -5.29 -4.60
C ILE A 135 -9.78 -6.34 -5.04
N PRO A 136 -8.47 -6.10 -4.93
CA PRO A 136 -7.47 -7.13 -5.17
C PRO A 136 -7.62 -8.27 -4.16
N GLN A 137 -7.62 -9.51 -4.66
CA GLN A 137 -7.68 -10.68 -3.79
C GLN A 137 -6.42 -10.75 -2.92
N GLY A 138 -6.59 -11.05 -1.64
CA GLY A 138 -5.47 -11.18 -0.70
C GLY A 138 -4.88 -9.86 -0.20
N ILE A 139 -5.50 -8.71 -0.51
CA ILE A 139 -5.05 -7.38 -0.06
C ILE A 139 -4.74 -7.35 1.43
N GLU A 140 -3.72 -6.59 1.85
CA GLU A 140 -3.31 -6.48 3.24
C GLU A 140 -3.86 -5.23 3.92
N ASP A 141 -3.91 -5.24 5.26
CA ASP A 141 -4.34 -4.06 6.02
C ASP A 141 -3.40 -2.89 5.80
N GLY A 142 -3.95 -1.74 5.42
CA GLY A 142 -3.20 -0.54 5.08
C GLY A 142 -2.75 -0.44 3.62
N ASP A 143 -2.97 -1.45 2.79
CA ASP A 143 -2.68 -1.36 1.36
C ASP A 143 -3.53 -0.28 0.69
N SER A 144 -2.93 0.43 -0.27
CA SER A 144 -3.62 1.46 -1.04
C SER A 144 -3.64 1.12 -2.52
N VAL A 145 -4.79 1.27 -3.15
CA VAL A 145 -5.00 1.03 -4.58
C VAL A 145 -5.51 2.31 -5.23
N GLN A 146 -4.92 2.66 -6.36
CA GLN A 146 -5.35 3.80 -7.18
C GLN A 146 -6.31 3.33 -8.27
N TYR A 147 -7.45 3.99 -8.34
CA TYR A 147 -8.46 3.79 -9.37
C TYR A 147 -8.53 5.06 -10.22
N ALA A 148 -8.03 4.97 -11.45
CA ALA A 148 -7.92 6.11 -12.34
C ALA A 148 -9.29 6.59 -12.82
N GLY A 149 -9.56 7.90 -12.67
CA GLY A 149 -10.74 8.55 -13.23
C GLY A 149 -12.10 8.11 -12.70
N ILE A 150 -12.17 7.29 -11.65
CA ILE A 150 -13.43 6.71 -11.16
C ILE A 150 -14.24 7.68 -10.29
N ALA A 151 -13.60 8.65 -9.67
CA ALA A 151 -14.29 9.63 -8.85
C ALA A 151 -15.03 10.68 -9.71
N PRO A 152 -16.08 11.33 -9.15
CA PRO A 152 -16.82 12.37 -9.85
C PRO A 152 -15.89 13.44 -10.46
N GLY A 153 -16.14 13.80 -11.72
CA GLY A 153 -15.30 14.73 -12.47
C GLY A 153 -14.06 14.09 -13.10
N GLY A 154 -13.95 12.77 -13.17
CA GLY A 154 -12.81 12.05 -13.76
C GLY A 154 -11.54 12.13 -12.92
N VAL A 155 -11.70 12.29 -11.61
CA VAL A 155 -10.60 12.36 -10.64
C VAL A 155 -10.15 10.96 -10.24
N ASP A 156 -8.85 10.78 -10.01
CA ASP A 156 -8.30 9.53 -9.49
C ASP A 156 -8.69 9.35 -8.02
N LEU A 157 -9.10 8.13 -7.67
CA LEU A 157 -9.44 7.77 -6.30
C LEU A 157 -8.39 6.81 -5.73
N ILE A 158 -7.73 7.22 -4.65
CA ILE A 158 -6.84 6.34 -3.88
C ILE A 158 -7.62 5.81 -2.69
N ILE A 159 -7.78 4.49 -2.63
CA ILE A 159 -8.47 3.82 -1.53
C ILE A 159 -7.43 3.08 -0.69
N THR A 160 -7.36 3.45 0.59
CA THR A 160 -6.61 2.69 1.59
C THR A 160 -7.55 1.69 2.24
N PHE A 161 -7.23 0.42 2.13
CA PHE A 161 -8.04 -0.67 2.68
C PHE A 161 -7.66 -0.95 4.13
N ARG A 162 -8.67 -1.04 4.99
CA ARG A 162 -8.53 -1.48 6.39
C ARG A 162 -9.34 -2.74 6.59
N ILE A 163 -8.77 -3.72 7.26
CA ILE A 163 -9.43 -5.01 7.49
C ILE A 163 -10.07 -4.99 8.88
N THR A 164 -11.39 -5.18 8.91
CA THR A 164 -12.11 -5.30 10.17
C THR A 164 -11.71 -6.60 10.88
N PRO A 165 -11.33 -6.55 12.17
CA PRO A 165 -11.08 -7.76 12.95
C PRO A 165 -12.29 -8.70 12.93
N ASP A 166 -12.04 -9.98 12.70
CA ASP A 166 -13.07 -11.01 12.68
C ASP A 166 -13.02 -11.80 14.01
N PRO A 167 -14.16 -12.07 14.65
CA PRO A 167 -14.18 -12.78 15.94
C PRO A 167 -13.79 -14.25 15.85
N LEU A 168 -13.96 -14.88 14.69
CA LEU A 168 -13.69 -16.30 14.47
C LEU A 168 -12.37 -16.56 13.75
N TRP A 169 -11.95 -15.58 12.92
CA TRP A 169 -10.83 -15.74 12.01
C TRP A 169 -9.72 -14.74 12.31
N GLN A 170 -8.53 -15.25 12.53
CA GLN A 170 -7.32 -14.45 12.70
C GLN A 170 -6.43 -14.63 11.48
N ARG A 171 -6.01 -13.52 10.87
CA ARG A 171 -5.09 -13.53 9.73
C ARG A 171 -3.64 -13.54 10.23
N GLN A 172 -2.81 -14.41 9.65
CA GLN A 172 -1.36 -14.41 9.82
C GLN A 172 -0.69 -14.53 8.46
N GLY A 173 -0.36 -13.38 7.86
CA GLY A 173 0.08 -13.32 6.47
C GLY A 173 -0.99 -13.91 5.53
N PRO A 174 -0.68 -14.91 4.69
CA PRO A 174 -1.67 -15.58 3.86
C PRO A 174 -2.47 -16.64 4.62
N ASN A 175 -2.05 -17.05 5.84
CA ASN A 175 -2.73 -18.09 6.60
C ASN A 175 -3.91 -17.51 7.38
N LEU A 176 -4.93 -18.34 7.54
CA LEU A 176 -6.07 -18.11 8.42
C LEU A 176 -5.97 -19.03 9.63
N ILE A 177 -6.21 -18.48 10.80
CA ILE A 177 -6.23 -19.23 12.07
C ILE A 177 -7.63 -19.14 12.65
N THR A 178 -8.17 -20.27 13.07
CA THR A 178 -9.41 -20.33 13.84
C THR A 178 -9.27 -21.31 15.00
N LYS A 179 -10.14 -21.17 15.99
CA LYS A 179 -10.22 -22.10 17.13
C LYS A 179 -11.45 -22.97 16.98
N LYS A 180 -11.33 -24.23 17.29
CA LYS A 180 -12.43 -25.19 17.33
C LYS A 180 -12.48 -25.88 18.66
N ASP A 181 -13.59 -25.71 19.37
CA ASP A 181 -13.84 -26.44 20.58
C ASP A 181 -14.21 -27.88 20.24
N VAL A 182 -13.55 -28.83 20.89
CA VAL A 182 -13.73 -30.26 20.70
C VAL A 182 -13.79 -30.96 22.07
N SER A 183 -14.52 -32.08 22.15
CA SER A 183 -14.56 -32.85 23.37
C SER A 183 -13.17 -33.37 23.75
N ILE A 184 -12.86 -33.41 25.05
CA ILE A 184 -11.62 -34.03 25.53
C ILE A 184 -11.55 -35.52 25.10
N TRP A 185 -12.69 -36.17 24.94
CA TRP A 185 -12.76 -37.55 24.47
C TRP A 185 -12.31 -37.69 23.02
N ASP A 186 -12.66 -36.73 22.16
CA ASP A 186 -12.22 -36.73 20.77
C ASP A 186 -10.71 -36.50 20.65
N LEU A 187 -10.10 -35.76 21.59
CA LEU A 187 -8.65 -35.61 21.66
C LEU A 187 -7.96 -36.90 22.10
N ILE A 188 -8.56 -37.64 23.04
CA ILE A 188 -7.99 -38.89 23.56
C ILE A 188 -8.17 -40.04 22.57
N LEU A 189 -9.38 -40.20 22.07
CA LEU A 189 -9.78 -41.37 21.27
C LEU A 189 -9.58 -41.16 19.76
N GLY A 190 -9.40 -39.90 19.34
CA GLY A 190 -9.52 -39.51 17.97
C GLY A 190 -10.98 -39.36 17.58
N GLY A 191 -11.21 -38.67 16.45
CA GLY A 191 -12.57 -38.41 15.99
C GLY A 191 -12.58 -37.64 14.66
N ALA A 192 -13.77 -37.35 14.17
CA ALA A 192 -13.97 -36.51 13.04
C ALA A 192 -14.70 -35.22 13.45
N ILE A 193 -14.25 -34.08 12.92
CA ILE A 193 -14.91 -32.79 13.12
C ILE A 193 -15.28 -32.17 11.80
N GLU A 194 -16.34 -31.39 11.83
CA GLU A 194 -16.73 -30.53 10.71
C GLU A 194 -16.42 -29.09 11.05
N ILE A 195 -15.85 -28.39 10.09
CA ILE A 195 -15.60 -26.96 10.17
C ILE A 195 -16.01 -26.31 8.84
N ARG A 196 -16.54 -25.10 8.90
CA ARG A 196 -16.75 -24.28 7.71
C ARG A 196 -15.56 -23.38 7.51
N ASP A 197 -15.02 -23.34 6.30
CA ASP A 197 -13.98 -22.37 5.96
C ASP A 197 -14.56 -20.95 5.83
N LEU A 198 -13.69 -19.97 5.61
CA LEU A 198 -14.09 -18.56 5.47
C LEU A 198 -15.08 -18.33 4.32
N GLN A 199 -15.08 -19.18 3.29
CA GLN A 199 -15.98 -19.11 2.15
C GLN A 199 -17.29 -19.86 2.34
N GLY A 200 -17.45 -20.54 3.51
CA GLY A 200 -18.64 -21.31 3.87
C GLY A 200 -18.62 -22.78 3.43
N THR A 201 -17.51 -23.26 2.84
CA THR A 201 -17.34 -24.66 2.47
C THR A 201 -17.16 -25.52 3.71
N THR A 202 -17.93 -26.59 3.85
CA THR A 202 -17.79 -27.55 4.96
C THR A 202 -16.62 -28.49 4.69
N LEU A 203 -15.72 -28.58 5.63
CA LEU A 203 -14.54 -29.45 5.61
C LEU A 203 -14.68 -30.50 6.71
N GLN A 204 -14.42 -31.76 6.38
CA GLN A 204 -14.31 -32.83 7.36
C GLN A 204 -12.84 -33.12 7.69
N LEU A 205 -12.50 -33.10 8.95
CA LEU A 205 -11.12 -33.27 9.43
C LEU A 205 -11.07 -34.37 10.47
N THR A 206 -10.00 -35.15 10.44
CA THR A 206 -9.76 -36.18 11.43
C THR A 206 -8.86 -35.66 12.54
N ILE A 207 -9.26 -35.83 13.78
CA ILE A 207 -8.44 -35.60 14.97
C ILE A 207 -7.66 -36.90 15.24
N PRO A 208 -6.32 -36.87 15.21
CA PRO A 208 -5.52 -38.04 15.61
C PRO A 208 -5.76 -38.42 17.06
N GLN A 209 -5.70 -39.71 17.36
CA GLN A 209 -5.72 -40.16 18.74
C GLN A 209 -4.58 -39.54 19.55
N ARG A 210 -4.81 -39.30 20.83
CA ARG A 210 -3.85 -38.71 21.77
C ARG A 210 -3.36 -37.34 21.35
N SER A 211 -4.25 -36.53 20.69
CA SER A 211 -3.98 -35.15 20.38
C SER A 211 -3.98 -34.29 21.64
N ASN A 212 -2.99 -33.40 21.77
CA ASN A 212 -2.94 -32.47 22.88
C ASN A 212 -3.90 -31.29 22.67
N PRO A 213 -4.44 -30.69 23.74
CA PRO A 213 -5.07 -29.37 23.65
C PRO A 213 -4.11 -28.37 23.02
N GLY A 214 -4.62 -27.55 22.07
CA GLY A 214 -3.78 -26.61 21.29
C GLY A 214 -3.16 -27.22 20.03
N THR A 215 -3.33 -28.53 19.78
CA THR A 215 -2.92 -29.13 18.49
C THR A 215 -3.52 -28.36 17.32
N ILE A 216 -2.69 -28.10 16.30
CA ILE A 216 -3.12 -27.36 15.12
C ILE A 216 -3.30 -28.35 13.96
N LEU A 217 -4.52 -28.42 13.45
CA LEU A 217 -4.83 -29.10 12.20
C LEU A 217 -4.63 -28.13 11.03
N ARG A 218 -3.91 -28.55 9.99
CA ARG A 218 -3.59 -27.73 8.83
C ARG A 218 -4.34 -28.22 7.60
N VAL A 219 -5.09 -27.34 6.99
CA VAL A 219 -5.72 -27.58 5.68
C VAL A 219 -5.04 -26.73 4.63
N ARG A 220 -4.29 -27.39 3.76
CA ARG A 220 -3.48 -26.71 2.75
C ARG A 220 -4.34 -25.95 1.73
N GLY A 221 -3.89 -24.75 1.35
CA GLY A 221 -4.52 -23.95 0.30
C GLY A 221 -5.90 -23.39 0.66
N ARG A 222 -6.32 -23.42 1.95
CA ARG A 222 -7.60 -22.89 2.43
C ARG A 222 -7.47 -21.59 3.23
N GLY A 223 -6.32 -20.93 3.13
CA GLY A 223 -6.10 -19.58 3.62
C GLY A 223 -6.46 -18.50 2.59
N LEU A 224 -5.81 -17.36 2.72
CA LEU A 224 -5.95 -16.23 1.79
C LEU A 224 -4.90 -16.34 0.68
N LEU A 225 -5.12 -15.61 -0.42
CA LEU A 225 -4.09 -15.43 -1.43
C LEU A 225 -2.98 -14.52 -0.87
N GLY A 226 -1.73 -14.95 -1.00
CA GLY A 226 -0.57 -14.14 -0.66
C GLY A 226 -0.13 -13.25 -1.82
N ARG A 227 0.72 -12.25 -1.53
CA ARG A 227 1.26 -11.33 -2.57
C ARG A 227 2.02 -12.04 -3.71
N ALA A 228 2.60 -13.20 -3.40
CA ALA A 228 3.29 -14.02 -4.40
C ALA A 228 2.36 -14.90 -5.25
N GLY A 229 1.04 -14.73 -5.12
CA GLY A 229 0.04 -15.51 -5.86
C GLY A 229 -0.18 -16.93 -5.35
N ASN A 230 0.45 -17.34 -4.25
CA ASN A 230 0.23 -18.63 -3.61
C ASN A 230 -0.85 -18.54 -2.54
N ALA A 231 -1.70 -19.57 -2.47
CA ALA A 231 -2.70 -19.69 -1.41
C ALA A 231 -2.02 -20.07 -0.09
N GLY A 232 -2.41 -19.38 0.97
CA GLY A 232 -2.06 -19.77 2.34
C GLY A 232 -2.87 -20.97 2.83
N ASP A 233 -2.69 -21.32 4.08
CA ASP A 233 -3.33 -22.48 4.72
C ASP A 233 -4.33 -22.04 5.77
N LEU A 234 -5.30 -22.93 6.04
CA LEU A 234 -6.19 -22.82 7.18
C LEU A 234 -5.61 -23.63 8.33
N LEU A 235 -5.38 -22.96 9.45
CA LEU A 235 -4.85 -23.53 10.69
C LEU A 235 -5.98 -23.56 11.73
N ILE A 236 -6.34 -24.74 12.20
CA ILE A 236 -7.41 -24.95 13.17
C ILE A 236 -6.79 -25.39 14.49
N GLN A 237 -6.81 -24.52 15.47
CA GLN A 237 -6.35 -24.81 16.82
C GLN A 237 -7.46 -25.52 17.59
N LEU A 238 -7.20 -26.77 18.03
CA LEU A 238 -8.13 -27.55 18.83
C LEU A 238 -8.11 -27.06 20.28
N ASN A 239 -9.26 -26.70 20.79
CA ASN A 239 -9.46 -26.27 22.15
C ASN A 239 -10.26 -27.35 22.90
N ALA A 240 -9.72 -27.90 23.99
CA ALA A 240 -10.36 -28.97 24.72
C ALA A 240 -11.55 -28.47 25.55
N GLN A 241 -12.69 -29.09 25.38
CA GLN A 241 -13.84 -28.91 26.25
C GLN A 241 -14.02 -30.14 27.15
N ILE A 242 -14.06 -29.93 28.46
CA ILE A 242 -14.38 -30.97 29.44
C ILE A 242 -15.90 -31.02 29.56
N PRO A 243 -16.53 -32.20 29.37
CA PRO A 243 -17.95 -32.35 29.55
C PRO A 243 -18.38 -32.00 30.98
N VAL A 244 -19.50 -31.32 31.12
CA VAL A 244 -20.04 -30.94 32.43
C VAL A 244 -20.51 -32.16 33.21
N ASN A 245 -21.09 -33.15 32.51
CA ASN A 245 -21.58 -34.39 33.11
C ASN A 245 -20.66 -35.53 32.66
N ILE A 246 -19.92 -36.11 33.64
CA ILE A 246 -19.06 -37.29 33.43
C ILE A 246 -19.58 -38.39 34.33
N ASP A 247 -19.76 -39.60 33.78
CA ASP A 247 -20.16 -40.77 34.51
C ASP A 247 -19.17 -41.09 35.64
N SER A 248 -19.69 -41.50 36.81
CA SER A 248 -18.88 -41.79 38.00
C SER A 248 -17.86 -42.91 37.74
N ASN A 249 -18.20 -43.92 36.95
CA ASN A 249 -17.30 -45.01 36.62
C ASN A 249 -16.09 -44.53 35.81
N ILE A 250 -16.30 -43.53 34.93
CA ILE A 250 -15.22 -42.90 34.16
C ILE A 250 -14.32 -42.10 35.10
N LEU A 251 -14.89 -41.34 36.02
CA LEU A 251 -14.12 -40.58 37.01
C LEU A 251 -13.28 -41.48 37.90
N ASP A 252 -13.82 -42.64 38.35
CA ASP A 252 -13.11 -43.59 39.16
C ASP A 252 -11.97 -44.27 38.36
N ALA A 253 -12.20 -44.64 37.12
CA ALA A 253 -11.16 -45.15 36.23
C ALA A 253 -10.02 -44.14 36.03
N ILE A 254 -10.33 -42.85 35.84
CA ILE A 254 -9.33 -41.78 35.69
C ILE A 254 -8.53 -41.61 37.00
N ARG A 255 -9.19 -41.67 38.18
CA ARG A 255 -8.51 -41.58 39.49
C ARG A 255 -7.50 -42.72 39.64
N LEU A 256 -7.93 -43.97 39.40
CA LEU A 256 -7.04 -45.12 39.47
C LEU A 256 -5.82 -44.99 38.54
N HIS A 257 -6.01 -44.45 37.34
CA HIS A 257 -4.91 -44.32 36.39
C HIS A 257 -3.99 -43.13 36.69
N ARG A 258 -4.51 -42.08 37.33
CA ARG A 258 -3.70 -40.92 37.73
C ARG A 258 -2.74 -41.25 38.87
N ASP A 259 -3.18 -42.12 39.79
CA ASP A 259 -2.47 -42.45 41.02
C ASP A 259 -1.52 -43.67 40.83
N SER A 260 -1.44 -44.22 39.61
CA SER A 260 -0.50 -45.27 39.18
C SER A 260 0.73 -44.68 38.52
#